data_5ff7efef6c5bbdc599132f9a32795bad
#
_entry.id   5ff7efef6c5bbdc599132f9a32795bad
#
_cell.length_a   1.000
_cell.length_b   1.000
_cell.length_c   1.000
_cell.angle_alpha   90.00
_cell.angle_beta   90.00
_cell.angle_gamma   90.00
#
_symmetry.space_group_name_H-M   'P 1'
#
loop_
_entity.id
_entity.type
_entity.pdbx_description
1 polymer ?
#
loop_
_entity_poly.entity_id
_entity_poly.type
_entity_poly.pdbx_seq_one_letter_code
_entity_poly.pdbx_strand_id
1 'polypeptide(L)'
;YNPEYGIVWQDSVTLPCSVPLSWIVSEYEVQSATASEDIEVGKLPGELIGHRFFRRDGNVRLVVNNPAKFPFWYTICMGDKTIAKGYATELDFARKDNGRKGYSMQIAYLQGENARTICGELPFTEKNITMEVKTAATVYPGQSAKVEVAVKDRKGRPVKNADVTAYAFTSKFEALPPEVTIYGKSASGKAITPKNYEA
;
A
#
# COMPACT_ATOMS: atom_id res chain seq x y z
N TYR A 1 0.83 -8.49 -33.90
CA TYR A 1 1.33 -7.51 -34.88
C TYR A 1 0.21 -6.56 -35.25
N ASN A 2 0.29 -5.32 -34.78
CA ASN A 2 -0.55 -4.26 -35.31
C ASN A 2 0.32 -3.45 -36.27
N PRO A 3 0.06 -3.49 -37.60
CA PRO A 3 0.90 -2.83 -38.58
C PRO A 3 0.97 -1.30 -38.44
N GLU A 4 0.08 -0.71 -37.63
CA GLU A 4 0.09 0.72 -37.34
C GLU A 4 1.22 1.15 -36.42
N TYR A 5 1.75 0.25 -35.56
CA TYR A 5 2.74 0.61 -34.53
C TYR A 5 4.17 0.14 -34.83
N GLY A 6 4.34 -0.73 -35.84
CA GLY A 6 5.64 -1.20 -36.30
C GLY A 6 6.36 -2.14 -35.33
N ILE A 7 7.36 -2.86 -35.83
CA ILE A 7 8.25 -3.71 -35.04
C ILE A 7 9.34 -2.82 -34.44
N VAL A 8 9.41 -2.79 -33.12
CA VAL A 8 10.40 -2.01 -32.38
C VAL A 8 11.74 -2.74 -32.30
N TRP A 9 11.71 -4.07 -32.21
CA TRP A 9 12.89 -4.92 -32.09
C TRP A 9 12.55 -6.33 -32.55
N GLN A 10 13.50 -6.99 -33.20
CA GLN A 10 13.43 -8.40 -33.62
C GLN A 10 14.80 -9.02 -33.53
N ASP A 11 14.90 -10.21 -32.95
CA ASP A 11 16.16 -10.97 -32.83
C ASP A 11 15.89 -12.46 -32.77
N SER A 12 16.91 -13.27 -33.00
CA SER A 12 16.87 -14.72 -32.86
C SER A 12 17.55 -15.15 -31.57
N VAL A 13 16.83 -15.88 -30.74
CA VAL A 13 17.29 -16.29 -29.41
C VAL A 13 17.28 -17.81 -29.27
N THR A 14 18.15 -18.31 -28.41
CA THR A 14 18.16 -19.73 -28.04
C THR A 14 17.46 -19.89 -26.69
N LEU A 15 16.53 -20.82 -26.61
CA LEU A 15 15.77 -21.09 -25.36
C LEU A 15 16.60 -21.99 -24.41
N PRO A 16 16.52 -21.79 -23.08
CA PRO A 16 15.74 -20.74 -22.42
C PRO A 16 16.41 -19.36 -22.52
N CYS A 17 15.61 -18.32 -22.77
CA CYS A 17 16.07 -16.94 -22.80
C CYS A 17 15.26 -16.05 -21.85
N SER A 18 15.82 -14.89 -21.50
CA SER A 18 15.13 -13.85 -20.74
C SER A 18 15.24 -12.55 -21.50
N VAL A 19 14.10 -11.94 -21.80
CA VAL A 19 14.01 -10.65 -22.47
C VAL A 19 13.56 -9.60 -21.46
N PRO A 20 14.31 -8.49 -21.30
CA PRO A 20 13.88 -7.42 -20.40
C PRO A 20 12.63 -6.75 -20.93
N LEU A 21 11.64 -6.54 -20.06
CA LEU A 21 10.43 -5.80 -20.42
C LEU A 21 10.78 -4.34 -20.72
N SER A 22 10.25 -3.83 -21.83
CA SER A 22 10.36 -2.42 -22.22
C SER A 22 9.02 -1.72 -22.03
N TRP A 23 9.05 -0.52 -21.51
CA TRP A 23 7.84 0.28 -21.31
C TRP A 23 7.19 0.78 -22.62
N ILE A 24 7.93 0.77 -23.72
CA ILE A 24 7.44 1.18 -25.05
C ILE A 24 6.86 0.01 -25.86
N VAL A 25 6.97 -1.22 -25.36
CA VAL A 25 6.51 -2.43 -26.05
C VAL A 25 5.20 -2.88 -25.43
N SER A 26 4.16 -3.01 -26.23
CA SER A 26 2.86 -3.51 -25.78
C SER A 26 2.75 -5.04 -25.86
N GLU A 27 3.49 -5.66 -26.77
CA GLU A 27 3.38 -7.09 -27.08
C GLU A 27 4.74 -7.67 -27.49
N TYR A 28 5.02 -8.87 -27.03
CA TYR A 28 6.14 -9.69 -27.47
C TYR A 28 5.60 -10.93 -28.18
N GLU A 29 5.94 -11.12 -29.43
CA GLU A 29 5.68 -12.35 -30.17
C GLU A 29 6.91 -13.25 -30.08
N VAL A 30 6.73 -14.48 -29.64
CA VAL A 30 7.77 -15.52 -29.62
C VAL A 30 7.40 -16.58 -30.64
N GLN A 31 8.19 -16.68 -31.72
CA GLN A 31 7.93 -17.61 -32.81
C GLN A 31 9.01 -18.69 -32.93
N SER A 32 8.60 -19.92 -33.11
CA SER A 32 9.45 -21.07 -33.43
C SER A 32 9.01 -21.68 -34.76
N ALA A 33 9.72 -22.70 -35.23
CA ALA A 33 9.34 -23.42 -36.44
C ALA A 33 7.95 -24.11 -36.36
N THR A 34 7.46 -24.36 -35.14
CA THR A 34 6.26 -25.17 -34.90
C THR A 34 5.21 -24.49 -34.04
N ALA A 35 5.51 -23.33 -33.43
CA ALA A 35 4.61 -22.64 -32.51
C ALA A 35 4.89 -21.13 -32.51
N SER A 36 3.85 -20.35 -32.24
CA SER A 36 3.93 -18.91 -31.94
C SER A 36 3.12 -18.63 -30.68
N GLU A 37 3.62 -17.73 -29.84
CA GLU A 37 2.96 -17.27 -28.61
C GLU A 37 3.13 -15.76 -28.48
N ASP A 38 2.00 -15.08 -28.19
CA ASP A 38 1.95 -13.64 -28.01
C ASP A 38 1.85 -13.31 -26.51
N ILE A 39 2.72 -12.45 -26.04
CA ILE A 39 2.78 -12.00 -24.65
C ILE A 39 2.43 -10.52 -24.59
N GLU A 40 1.19 -10.23 -24.25
CA GLU A 40 0.74 -8.85 -24.04
C GLU A 40 1.22 -8.31 -22.71
N VAL A 41 2.06 -7.27 -22.72
CA VAL A 41 2.62 -6.65 -21.50
C VAL A 41 1.53 -6.12 -20.58
N GLY A 42 0.46 -5.59 -21.15
CA GLY A 42 -0.69 -5.09 -20.40
C GLY A 42 -1.46 -6.15 -19.61
N LYS A 43 -1.34 -7.42 -20.00
CA LYS A 43 -2.01 -8.57 -19.34
C LYS A 43 -1.11 -9.31 -18.36
N LEU A 44 0.16 -8.96 -18.26
CA LEU A 44 1.06 -9.59 -17.29
C LEU A 44 0.52 -9.43 -15.87
N PRO A 45 0.55 -10.50 -15.07
CA PRO A 45 0.06 -10.45 -13.69
C PRO A 45 0.99 -9.63 -12.80
N GLY A 46 0.39 -8.97 -11.81
CA GLY A 46 1.12 -8.23 -10.79
C GLY A 46 1.46 -6.79 -11.15
N GLU A 47 2.14 -6.13 -10.23
CA GLU A 47 2.64 -4.77 -10.37
C GLU A 47 4.09 -4.79 -10.83
N LEU A 48 4.40 -4.14 -11.96
CA LEU A 48 5.79 -4.02 -12.47
C LEU A 48 6.62 -3.04 -11.63
N ILE A 49 5.95 -2.13 -10.94
CA ILE A 49 6.57 -1.15 -10.05
C ILE A 49 6.13 -1.45 -8.61
N GLY A 50 7.09 -1.91 -7.82
CA GLY A 50 6.88 -2.08 -6.38
C GLY A 50 7.10 -0.80 -5.61
N HIS A 51 6.50 -0.67 -4.45
CA HIS A 51 6.71 0.49 -3.59
C HIS A 51 6.68 0.12 -2.11
N ARG A 52 7.28 0.99 -1.28
CA ARG A 52 7.14 0.98 0.18
C ARG A 52 6.89 2.40 0.64
N PHE A 53 5.72 2.61 1.23
CA PHE A 53 5.32 3.90 1.79
C PHE A 53 5.13 3.74 3.30
N PHE A 54 5.97 4.38 4.11
CA PHE A 54 6.03 4.12 5.55
C PHE A 54 6.56 5.31 6.34
N ARG A 55 6.36 5.24 7.68
CA ARG A 55 6.99 6.13 8.65
C ARG A 55 8.05 5.38 9.42
N ARG A 56 9.23 5.98 9.51
CA ARG A 56 10.32 5.46 10.32
C ARG A 56 11.21 6.61 10.81
N ASP A 57 11.64 6.54 12.07
CA ASP A 57 12.60 7.47 12.69
C ASP A 57 12.22 8.95 12.49
N GLY A 58 10.93 9.27 12.65
CA GLY A 58 10.41 10.63 12.50
C GLY A 58 10.38 11.16 11.07
N ASN A 59 10.49 10.28 10.08
CA ASN A 59 10.37 10.61 8.67
C ASN A 59 9.25 9.81 8.01
N VAL A 60 8.63 10.39 7.00
CA VAL A 60 7.85 9.68 5.98
C VAL A 60 8.79 9.38 4.81
N ARG A 61 8.78 8.15 4.33
CA ARG A 61 9.54 7.71 3.16
C ARG A 61 8.63 7.02 2.16
N LEU A 62 8.86 7.31 0.88
CA LEU A 62 8.36 6.55 -0.26
C LEU A 62 9.56 6.07 -1.07
N VAL A 63 9.74 4.76 -1.12
CA VAL A 63 10.78 4.12 -1.93
C VAL A 63 10.09 3.33 -3.03
N VAL A 64 10.46 3.61 -4.26
CA VAL A 64 9.95 2.89 -5.44
C VAL A 64 11.00 1.88 -5.89
N ASN A 65 10.57 0.62 -6.00
CA ASN A 65 11.38 -0.47 -6.57
C ASN A 65 10.93 -0.70 -8.02
N ASN A 66 11.76 -0.30 -8.96
CA ASN A 66 11.47 -0.32 -10.39
C ASN A 66 12.68 -0.83 -11.18
N PRO A 67 12.96 -2.14 -11.13
CA PRO A 67 14.14 -2.72 -11.77
C PRO A 67 14.15 -2.57 -13.28
N ALA A 68 12.99 -2.58 -13.91
CA ALA A 68 12.83 -2.43 -15.36
C ALA A 68 12.88 -0.97 -15.85
N LYS A 69 13.05 0.01 -14.94
CA LYS A 69 13.14 1.44 -15.26
C LYS A 69 11.92 1.98 -16.03
N PHE A 70 10.73 1.45 -15.77
CA PHE A 70 9.49 2.01 -16.30
C PHE A 70 9.33 3.46 -15.84
N PRO A 71 9.10 4.40 -16.74
CA PRO A 71 8.81 5.77 -16.34
C PRO A 71 7.45 5.84 -15.66
N PHE A 72 7.37 6.63 -14.60
CA PHE A 72 6.14 6.83 -13.85
C PHE A 72 5.96 8.28 -13.41
N TRP A 73 4.71 8.70 -13.30
CA TRP A 73 4.32 9.93 -12.64
C TRP A 73 4.03 9.64 -11.18
N TYR A 74 4.42 10.55 -10.31
CA TYR A 74 4.11 10.44 -8.90
C TYR A 74 3.57 11.73 -8.32
N THR A 75 2.70 11.59 -7.33
CA THR A 75 2.19 12.70 -6.53
C THR A 75 2.18 12.26 -5.07
N ILE A 76 2.71 13.11 -4.18
CA ILE A 76 2.70 12.90 -2.74
C ILE A 76 2.02 14.09 -2.10
N CYS A 77 1.00 13.81 -1.28
CA CYS A 77 0.24 14.82 -0.57
C CYS A 77 0.42 14.68 0.94
N MET A 78 0.30 15.79 1.66
CA MET A 78 0.23 15.86 3.11
C MET A 78 -1.08 16.57 3.48
N GLY A 79 -2.08 15.79 3.91
CA GLY A 79 -3.45 16.25 3.94
C GLY A 79 -3.93 16.60 2.53
N ASP A 80 -4.44 17.79 2.35
CA ASP A 80 -4.92 18.36 1.08
C ASP A 80 -3.83 19.06 0.22
N LYS A 81 -2.60 19.09 0.72
CA LYS A 81 -1.50 19.82 0.06
C LYS A 81 -0.57 18.85 -0.67
N THR A 82 -0.39 19.04 -1.97
CA THR A 82 0.68 18.39 -2.73
C THR A 82 2.04 18.90 -2.26
N ILE A 83 2.92 18.00 -1.85
CA ILE A 83 4.25 18.28 -1.33
C ILE A 83 5.39 17.83 -2.24
N ALA A 84 5.11 16.88 -3.12
CA ALA A 84 6.00 16.46 -4.20
C ALA A 84 5.19 15.88 -5.34
N LYS A 85 5.64 16.12 -6.56
CA LYS A 85 5.11 15.51 -7.78
C LYS A 85 6.18 15.52 -8.85
N GLY A 86 6.13 14.60 -9.77
CA GLY A 86 7.08 14.55 -10.87
C GLY A 86 6.93 13.33 -11.75
N TYR A 87 7.89 13.21 -12.67
CA TYR A 87 8.05 12.11 -13.60
C TYR A 87 9.45 11.53 -13.38
N ALA A 88 9.58 10.24 -13.20
CA ALA A 88 10.82 9.59 -12.82
C ALA A 88 10.85 8.11 -13.21
N THR A 89 12.02 7.51 -13.19
CA THR A 89 12.24 6.05 -13.25
C THR A 89 12.73 5.48 -11.91
N GLU A 90 13.12 6.36 -10.99
CA GLU A 90 13.54 6.03 -9.63
C GLU A 90 13.00 7.07 -8.66
N LEU A 91 12.66 6.66 -7.46
CA LEU A 91 12.21 7.56 -6.41
C LEU A 91 12.59 7.02 -5.03
N ASP A 92 13.34 7.84 -4.29
CA ASP A 92 13.51 7.71 -2.84
C ASP A 92 13.19 9.07 -2.20
N PHE A 93 11.94 9.22 -1.86
CA PHE A 93 11.44 10.43 -1.20
C PHE A 93 11.52 10.27 0.31
N ALA A 94 12.06 11.27 0.99
CA ALA A 94 12.08 11.33 2.45
C ALA A 94 11.71 12.72 2.93
N ARG A 95 10.91 12.80 3.99
CA ARG A 95 10.49 14.05 4.61
C ARG A 95 10.31 13.89 6.12
N LYS A 96 10.77 14.87 6.88
CA LYS A 96 10.53 14.95 8.32
C LYS A 96 9.04 15.01 8.64
N ASP A 97 8.58 14.16 9.54
CA ASP A 97 7.18 14.01 9.93
C ASP A 97 7.01 14.20 11.44
N ASN A 98 5.99 14.94 11.81
CA ASN A 98 5.60 15.14 13.21
C ASN A 98 4.38 14.29 13.63
N GLY A 99 3.86 13.47 12.72
CA GLY A 99 2.72 12.59 12.95
C GLY A 99 1.35 13.25 13.01
N ARG A 100 1.27 14.57 12.75
CA ARG A 100 0.03 15.35 12.87
C ARG A 100 -0.84 15.30 11.65
N LYS A 101 -0.28 14.96 10.50
CA LYS A 101 -1.00 14.92 9.22
C LYS A 101 -0.93 13.54 8.61
N GLY A 102 -1.96 13.19 7.89
CA GLY A 102 -1.96 12.04 6.98
C GLY A 102 -1.16 12.37 5.72
N TYR A 103 -0.67 11.34 5.09
CA TYR A 103 -0.03 11.43 3.80
C TYR A 103 -0.73 10.47 2.85
N SER A 104 -0.83 10.86 1.59
CA SER A 104 -1.24 9.98 0.51
C SER A 104 -0.24 10.06 -0.63
N MET A 105 -0.12 8.98 -1.37
CA MET A 105 0.69 8.94 -2.57
C MET A 105 -0.07 8.29 -3.70
N GLN A 106 0.27 8.69 -4.91
CA GLN A 106 -0.19 8.09 -6.15
C GLN A 106 1.01 7.92 -7.07
N ILE A 107 1.12 6.74 -7.68
CA ILE A 107 2.07 6.43 -8.74
C ILE A 107 1.25 5.96 -9.94
N ALA A 108 1.48 6.55 -11.11
CA ALA A 108 0.81 6.17 -12.34
C ALA A 108 1.86 5.85 -13.42
N TYR A 109 1.69 4.75 -14.12
CA TYR A 109 2.58 4.30 -15.19
C TYR A 109 1.82 3.56 -16.28
N LEU A 110 2.46 3.38 -17.42
CA LEU A 110 1.92 2.57 -18.50
C LEU A 110 2.52 1.16 -18.45
N GLN A 111 1.66 0.17 -18.56
CA GLN A 111 2.02 -1.24 -18.69
C GLN A 111 1.43 -1.74 -20.00
N GLY A 112 2.25 -1.76 -21.06
CA GLY A 112 1.75 -1.86 -22.42
C GLY A 112 0.80 -0.68 -22.71
N GLU A 113 -0.39 -0.96 -23.20
CA GLU A 113 -1.41 0.07 -23.49
C GLU A 113 -2.25 0.45 -22.26
N ASN A 114 -2.08 -0.23 -21.13
CA ASN A 114 -2.89 -0.05 -19.94
C ASN A 114 -2.27 0.95 -18.96
N ALA A 115 -3.03 1.97 -18.59
CA ALA A 115 -2.66 2.84 -17.47
C ALA A 115 -2.86 2.12 -16.13
N ARG A 116 -1.82 2.05 -15.33
CA ARG A 116 -1.83 1.50 -13.97
C ARG A 116 -1.66 2.60 -12.95
N THR A 117 -2.40 2.49 -11.87
CA THR A 117 -2.31 3.45 -10.76
C THR A 117 -2.17 2.70 -9.45
N ILE A 118 -1.18 3.09 -8.67
CA ILE A 118 -0.93 2.59 -7.32
C ILE A 118 -1.19 3.73 -6.35
N CYS A 119 -2.02 3.50 -5.34
CA CYS A 119 -2.32 4.47 -4.30
C CYS A 119 -1.88 3.93 -2.94
N GLY A 120 -1.41 4.83 -2.08
CA GLY A 120 -1.05 4.49 -0.71
C GLY A 120 -1.37 5.62 0.25
N GLU A 121 -1.71 5.24 1.49
CA GLU A 121 -2.05 6.19 2.53
C GLU A 121 -1.28 5.90 3.82
N LEU A 122 -0.85 6.95 4.49
CA LEU A 122 -0.33 6.93 5.84
C LEU A 122 -1.20 7.84 6.71
N PRO A 123 -2.11 7.30 7.50
CA PRO A 123 -2.95 8.12 8.38
C PRO A 123 -2.09 8.88 9.39
N PHE A 124 -2.60 9.97 9.94
CA PHE A 124 -1.91 10.69 11.02
C PHE A 124 -1.75 9.78 12.26
N THR A 125 -0.66 9.96 13.00
CA THR A 125 -0.32 9.08 14.14
C THR A 125 -0.38 9.81 15.49
N GLU A 126 -0.71 11.09 15.52
CA GLU A 126 -0.73 11.87 16.76
C GLU A 126 -1.73 11.32 17.79
N LYS A 127 -2.84 10.77 17.30
CA LYS A 127 -3.89 10.17 18.14
C LYS A 127 -3.84 8.65 18.21
N ASN A 128 -2.78 8.03 17.68
CA ASN A 128 -2.64 6.58 17.81
C ASN A 128 -2.46 6.22 19.27
N ILE A 129 -3.21 5.21 19.68
CA ILE A 129 -3.10 4.59 21.00
C ILE A 129 -2.53 3.19 20.83
N THR A 130 -1.78 2.76 21.82
CA THR A 130 -1.31 1.37 21.96
C THR A 130 -2.01 0.76 23.15
N MET A 131 -2.53 -0.44 22.98
CA MET A 131 -3.15 -1.21 24.04
C MET A 131 -2.24 -2.39 24.39
N GLU A 132 -1.91 -2.51 25.67
CA GLU A 132 -1.21 -3.65 26.24
C GLU A 132 -2.18 -4.41 27.13
N VAL A 133 -2.34 -5.70 26.89
CA VAL A 133 -3.20 -6.58 27.67
C VAL A 133 -2.33 -7.60 28.40
N LYS A 134 -2.41 -7.63 29.73
CA LYS A 134 -1.76 -8.64 30.56
C LYS A 134 -2.81 -9.50 31.21
N THR A 135 -2.67 -10.80 31.05
CA THR A 135 -3.56 -11.80 31.63
C THR A 135 -2.76 -13.02 32.08
N ALA A 136 -3.35 -13.85 32.91
CA ALA A 136 -2.76 -15.14 33.23
C ALA A 136 -2.70 -16.01 31.96
N ALA A 137 -1.60 -16.74 31.78
CA ALA A 137 -1.39 -17.59 30.62
C ALA A 137 -2.38 -18.79 30.58
N THR A 138 -2.84 -19.23 31.73
CA THR A 138 -3.78 -20.36 31.85
C THR A 138 -4.80 -20.06 32.94
N VAL A 139 -6.07 -20.32 32.68
CA VAL A 139 -7.18 -20.21 33.64
C VAL A 139 -7.99 -21.49 33.55
N TYR A 140 -8.27 -22.10 34.69
CA TYR A 140 -9.10 -23.31 34.75
C TYR A 140 -10.59 -22.97 34.88
N PRO A 141 -11.51 -23.84 34.44
CA PRO A 141 -12.94 -23.62 34.62
C PRO A 141 -13.29 -23.35 36.10
N GLY A 142 -14.09 -22.30 36.31
CA GLY A 142 -14.49 -21.86 37.66
C GLY A 142 -13.53 -20.90 38.34
N GLN A 143 -12.36 -20.62 37.78
CA GLN A 143 -11.43 -19.61 38.28
C GLN A 143 -11.70 -18.21 37.74
N SER A 144 -11.50 -17.21 38.58
CA SER A 144 -11.49 -15.81 38.15
C SER A 144 -10.14 -15.43 37.55
N ALA A 145 -10.13 -14.79 36.41
CA ALA A 145 -8.93 -14.22 35.78
C ALA A 145 -8.90 -12.71 35.98
N LYS A 146 -7.77 -12.18 36.39
CA LYS A 146 -7.52 -10.73 36.36
C LYS A 146 -6.91 -10.37 35.02
N VAL A 147 -7.54 -9.46 34.30
CA VAL A 147 -7.02 -8.88 33.08
C VAL A 147 -6.64 -7.43 33.37
N GLU A 148 -5.41 -7.05 33.07
CA GLU A 148 -4.94 -5.68 33.16
C GLU A 148 -4.79 -5.11 31.76
N VAL A 149 -5.46 -3.99 31.48
CA VAL A 149 -5.41 -3.30 30.20
C VAL A 149 -4.77 -1.93 30.41
N ALA A 150 -3.65 -1.69 29.72
CA ALA A 150 -2.98 -0.41 29.72
C ALA A 150 -3.10 0.25 28.35
N VAL A 151 -3.73 1.43 28.31
CA VAL A 151 -3.85 2.24 27.09
C VAL A 151 -2.84 3.38 27.16
N LYS A 152 -1.97 3.45 26.16
CA LYS A 152 -0.89 4.44 26.07
C LYS A 152 -1.01 5.27 24.79
N ASP A 153 -0.63 6.55 24.86
CA ASP A 153 -0.49 7.39 23.68
C ASP A 153 0.80 7.04 22.89
N ARG A 154 0.98 7.67 21.74
CA ARG A 154 2.19 7.50 20.91
C ARG A 154 3.51 7.75 21.68
N LYS A 155 3.48 8.54 22.73
CA LYS A 155 4.66 8.84 23.56
C LYS A 155 4.83 7.87 24.73
N GLY A 156 4.02 6.82 24.79
CA GLY A 156 4.03 5.83 25.86
C GLY A 156 3.38 6.31 27.16
N ARG A 157 2.71 7.46 27.17
CA ARG A 157 2.05 8.01 28.36
C ARG A 157 0.64 7.41 28.50
N PRO A 158 0.19 7.12 29.74
CA PRO A 158 -1.16 6.63 29.97
C PRO A 158 -2.23 7.58 29.42
N VAL A 159 -3.22 7.02 28.73
CA VAL A 159 -4.39 7.77 28.26
C VAL A 159 -5.42 7.78 29.39
N LYS A 160 -5.74 8.99 29.89
CA LYS A 160 -6.77 9.16 30.91
C LYS A 160 -8.16 8.99 30.32
N ASN A 161 -9.03 8.33 31.07
CA ASN A 161 -10.45 8.11 30.69
C ASN A 161 -10.59 7.46 29.31
N ALA A 162 -9.73 6.48 29.00
CA ALA A 162 -9.89 5.67 27.81
C ALA A 162 -11.15 4.80 27.94
N ASP A 163 -12.05 4.91 26.97
CA ASP A 163 -13.20 4.03 26.85
C ASP A 163 -12.74 2.72 26.22
N VAL A 164 -12.88 1.61 26.93
CA VAL A 164 -12.39 0.29 26.52
C VAL A 164 -13.53 -0.71 26.58
N THR A 165 -13.80 -1.35 25.47
CA THR A 165 -14.74 -2.48 25.42
C THR A 165 -13.94 -3.78 25.35
N ALA A 166 -14.24 -4.73 26.24
CA ALA A 166 -13.61 -6.03 26.30
C ALA A 166 -14.62 -7.14 26.09
N TYR A 167 -14.24 -8.16 25.34
CA TYR A 167 -15.02 -9.38 25.13
C TYR A 167 -14.17 -10.58 25.53
N ALA A 168 -14.81 -11.56 26.15
CA ALA A 168 -14.20 -12.84 26.47
C ALA A 168 -14.91 -13.97 25.70
N PHE A 169 -14.16 -14.82 25.05
CA PHE A 169 -14.68 -15.98 24.33
C PHE A 169 -14.02 -17.25 24.83
N THR A 170 -14.77 -18.33 24.76
CA THR A 170 -14.17 -19.65 24.95
C THR A 170 -13.58 -20.13 23.62
N SER A 171 -12.34 -20.60 23.65
CA SER A 171 -11.66 -21.17 22.48
C SER A 171 -12.19 -22.56 22.07
N LYS A 172 -13.11 -23.14 22.86
CA LYS A 172 -13.73 -24.44 22.56
C LYS A 172 -14.73 -24.42 21.41
N PHE A 173 -15.26 -23.27 21.09
CA PHE A 173 -16.21 -23.10 19.99
C PHE A 173 -15.60 -22.12 19.00
N GLU A 174 -15.61 -22.47 17.72
CA GLU A 174 -15.25 -21.56 16.64
C GLU A 174 -16.31 -20.43 16.52
N ALA A 175 -16.42 -19.62 17.56
CA ALA A 175 -17.26 -18.44 17.52
C ALA A 175 -16.48 -17.33 16.84
N LEU A 176 -16.99 -16.82 15.73
CA LEU A 176 -16.51 -15.58 15.15
C LEU A 176 -16.68 -14.48 16.21
N PRO A 177 -15.65 -13.65 16.45
CA PRO A 177 -15.81 -12.51 17.33
C PRO A 177 -16.96 -11.63 16.81
N PRO A 178 -17.83 -11.09 17.67
CA PRO A 178 -18.88 -10.18 17.25
C PRO A 178 -18.24 -8.99 16.54
N GLU A 179 -18.93 -8.44 15.54
CA GLU A 179 -18.49 -7.20 14.92
C GLU A 179 -18.28 -6.15 16.02
N VAL A 180 -17.06 -5.64 16.09
CA VAL A 180 -16.70 -4.63 17.09
C VAL A 180 -17.40 -3.32 16.73
N THR A 181 -18.51 -3.04 17.38
CA THR A 181 -19.14 -1.73 17.28
C THR A 181 -18.32 -0.75 18.11
N ILE A 182 -17.63 0.15 17.45
CA ILE A 182 -16.88 1.22 18.11
C ILE A 182 -17.92 2.25 18.62
N TYR A 183 -18.25 2.19 19.89
CA TYR A 183 -19.03 3.21 20.56
C TYR A 183 -18.11 4.39 20.88
N GLY A 184 -17.84 5.23 19.92
CA GLY A 184 -17.06 6.45 20.10
C GLY A 184 -17.59 7.54 19.19
N LYS A 185 -17.44 8.80 19.58
CA LYS A 185 -17.61 9.90 18.64
C LYS A 185 -16.54 9.73 17.56
N SER A 186 -16.93 9.17 16.42
CA SER A 186 -16.13 9.29 15.21
C SER A 186 -15.81 10.78 15.07
N ALA A 187 -14.52 11.13 15.09
CA ALA A 187 -14.14 12.46 14.67
C ALA A 187 -14.62 12.56 13.22
N SER A 188 -15.68 13.32 13.00
CA SER A 188 -16.20 13.61 11.67
C SER A 188 -15.11 14.40 10.94
N GLY A 189 -14.17 13.69 10.33
CA GLY A 189 -13.37 14.29 9.28
C GLY A 189 -14.35 14.76 8.22
N LYS A 190 -14.33 16.04 7.86
CA LYS A 190 -15.04 16.50 6.67
C LYS A 190 -14.64 15.57 5.54
N ALA A 191 -15.61 14.89 4.94
CA ALA A 191 -15.37 14.12 3.74
C ALA A 191 -14.72 15.07 2.72
N ILE A 192 -13.49 14.76 2.33
CA ILE A 192 -12.83 15.53 1.28
C ILE A 192 -13.49 15.05 0.00
N THR A 193 -14.40 15.85 -0.52
CA THR A 193 -14.93 15.62 -1.86
C THR A 193 -13.79 15.87 -2.83
N PRO A 194 -13.40 14.88 -3.66
CA PRO A 194 -12.40 15.12 -4.70
C PRO A 194 -12.89 16.28 -5.55
N LYS A 195 -12.13 17.36 -5.63
CA LYS A 195 -12.39 18.39 -6.63
C LYS A 195 -12.09 17.73 -7.98
N ASN A 196 -13.10 17.66 -8.84
CA ASN A 196 -12.92 17.25 -10.22
C ASN A 196 -11.84 18.15 -10.83
N TYR A 197 -10.74 17.56 -11.19
CA TYR A 197 -9.78 18.21 -12.07
C TYR A 197 -10.35 18.07 -13.48
N GLU A 198 -11.03 19.11 -13.94
CA GLU A 198 -11.28 19.28 -15.37
C GLU A 198 -9.91 19.53 -16.02
N ALA A 199 -9.66 18.78 -17.11
CA ALA A 199 -8.44 18.84 -17.91
C ALA A 199 -8.34 20.15 -18.69
#